data_67415e02c0b22ea01bf5422e9796b5c7
#
_entry.id   67415e02c0b22ea01bf5422e9796b5c7
#
_cell.length_a   1.000
_cell.length_b   1.000
_cell.length_c   1.000
_cell.angle_alpha   90.00
_cell.angle_beta   90.00
_cell.angle_gamma   90.00
#
_symmetry.space_group_name_H-M   'P 1'
#
loop_
_entity.id
_entity.type
_entity.pdbx_description
1 polymer ?
#
loop_
_entity_poly.entity_id
_entity_poly.type
_entity_poly.pdbx_seq_one_letter_code
_entity_poly.pdbx_strand_id
1 'polypeptide(L)'
;MNSTFRTLAEPNRLRVVELLREGPLTVGEIANRLGLSQPQASKHLRALSAAGLVEVQAIANRRICKLRPLPLLELEVWLESFRHSWDEKLDRLGNYMQEL
;
A
#
# COMPACT_ATOMS: atom_id res chain seq x y z
N MET A 1 -3.18 -12.24 -0.33
CA MET A 1 -3.00 -11.18 -1.34
C MET A 1 -4.28 -10.59 -1.90
N ASN A 2 -5.33 -11.39 -2.10
CA ASN A 2 -6.59 -10.86 -2.63
C ASN A 2 -7.17 -9.75 -1.75
N SER A 3 -7.11 -9.92 -0.44
CA SER A 3 -7.56 -8.92 0.52
C SER A 3 -6.75 -7.63 0.42
N THR A 4 -5.44 -7.74 0.22
CA THR A 4 -4.55 -6.60 0.05
C THR A 4 -4.90 -5.82 -1.21
N PHE A 5 -5.08 -6.50 -2.34
CA PHE A 5 -5.45 -5.86 -3.59
C PHE A 5 -6.79 -5.15 -3.52
N ARG A 6 -7.80 -5.79 -2.94
CA ARG A 6 -9.13 -5.18 -2.78
C ARG A 6 -9.06 -3.92 -1.94
N THR A 7 -8.32 -3.99 -0.86
CA THR A 7 -8.20 -2.85 0.06
C THR A 7 -7.49 -1.69 -0.61
N LEU A 8 -6.41 -1.95 -1.34
CA LEU A 8 -5.63 -0.91 -2.03
C LEU A 8 -6.30 -0.39 -3.30
N ALA A 9 -7.33 -1.06 -3.81
CA ALA A 9 -8.02 -0.60 -5.01
C ALA A 9 -8.83 0.68 -4.80
N GLU A 10 -9.15 1.03 -3.56
CA GLU A 10 -9.82 2.29 -3.26
C GLU A 10 -8.75 3.40 -3.18
N PRO A 11 -8.90 4.49 -3.98
CA PRO A 11 -7.84 5.51 -4.11
C PRO A 11 -7.39 6.15 -2.80
N ASN A 12 -8.31 6.44 -1.88
CA ASN A 12 -7.96 7.05 -0.61
C ASN A 12 -7.16 6.11 0.29
N ARG A 13 -7.45 4.81 0.24
CA ARG A 13 -6.68 3.82 1.01
C ARG A 13 -5.27 3.71 0.48
N LEU A 14 -5.10 3.73 -0.83
CA LEU A 14 -3.77 3.73 -1.44
C LEU A 14 -2.98 4.96 -1.01
N ARG A 15 -3.63 6.13 -1.00
CA ARG A 15 -3.01 7.39 -0.55
C ARG A 15 -2.58 7.32 0.92
N VAL A 16 -3.38 6.69 1.78
CA VAL A 16 -3.01 6.49 3.19
C VAL A 16 -1.72 5.68 3.29
N VAL A 17 -1.64 4.58 2.57
CA VAL A 17 -0.43 3.73 2.58
C VAL A 17 0.79 4.51 2.10
N GLU A 18 0.65 5.29 1.04
CA GLU A 18 1.72 6.14 0.52
C GLU A 18 2.17 7.19 1.53
N LEU A 19 1.23 7.82 2.25
CA LEU A 19 1.57 8.78 3.30
C LEU A 19 2.35 8.12 4.44
N LEU A 20 1.93 6.95 4.87
CA LEU A 20 2.55 6.26 6.00
C LEU A 20 3.92 5.67 5.67
N ARG A 21 4.33 5.70 4.40
CA ARG A 21 5.68 5.32 4.00
C ARG A 21 6.74 6.17 4.70
N GLU A 22 6.44 7.45 4.92
CA GLU A 22 7.37 8.38 5.55
C GLU A 22 7.49 8.20 7.05
N GLY A 23 6.53 7.53 7.67
CA GLY A 23 6.49 7.27 9.10
C GLY A 23 5.09 7.33 9.67
N PRO A 24 4.94 7.02 10.96
CA PRO A 24 3.63 7.04 11.62
C PRO A 24 2.99 8.42 11.63
N LEU A 25 1.66 8.44 11.49
CA LEU A 25 0.86 9.66 11.56
C LEU A 25 -0.38 9.39 12.40
N THR A 26 -0.92 10.46 13.01
CA THR A 26 -2.22 10.36 13.68
C THR A 26 -3.34 10.33 12.67
N VAL A 27 -4.52 9.84 13.10
CA VAL A 27 -5.72 9.84 12.25
C VAL A 27 -6.06 11.27 11.79
N GLY A 28 -5.92 12.24 12.69
CA GLY A 28 -6.17 13.65 12.36
C GLY A 28 -5.22 14.19 11.28
N GLU A 29 -3.95 13.85 11.40
CA GLU A 29 -2.95 14.26 10.39
C GLU A 29 -3.24 13.64 9.02
N ILE A 30 -3.62 12.37 9.00
CA ILE A 30 -4.00 11.68 7.76
C ILE A 30 -5.22 12.36 7.14
N ALA A 31 -6.26 12.58 7.93
CA ALA A 31 -7.48 13.26 7.46
C ALA A 31 -7.15 14.62 6.86
N ASN A 32 -6.36 15.40 7.57
CA ASN A 32 -5.99 16.74 7.13
C ASN A 32 -5.21 16.71 5.81
N ARG A 33 -4.21 15.83 5.68
CA ARG A 33 -3.39 15.75 4.49
C ARG A 33 -4.15 15.25 3.26
N LEU A 34 -5.15 14.39 3.46
CA LEU A 34 -5.94 13.85 2.36
C LEU A 34 -7.20 14.66 2.05
N GLY A 35 -7.48 15.71 2.84
CA GLY A 35 -8.69 16.49 2.66
C GLY A 35 -9.95 15.71 3.00
N LEU A 36 -9.87 14.80 3.97
CA LEU A 36 -10.98 13.96 4.42
C LEU A 36 -11.44 14.42 5.80
N SER A 37 -12.70 14.13 6.14
CA SER A 37 -13.16 14.24 7.51
C SER A 37 -12.52 13.12 8.35
N GLN A 38 -12.46 13.31 9.68
CA GLN A 38 -11.95 12.25 10.54
C GLN A 38 -12.77 10.95 10.45
N PRO A 39 -14.12 11.00 10.41
CA PRO A 39 -14.89 9.77 10.19
C PRO A 39 -14.55 9.04 8.89
N GLN A 40 -14.34 9.77 7.80
CA GLN A 40 -13.92 9.18 6.52
C GLN A 40 -12.55 8.52 6.63
N ALA A 41 -11.58 9.22 7.21
CA ALA A 41 -10.23 8.67 7.43
C ALA A 41 -10.29 7.44 8.32
N SER A 42 -11.05 7.48 9.41
CA SER A 42 -11.21 6.34 10.33
C SER A 42 -11.81 5.12 9.63
N LYS A 43 -12.75 5.33 8.71
CA LYS A 43 -13.36 4.25 7.93
C LYS A 43 -12.32 3.55 7.06
N HIS A 44 -11.50 4.33 6.36
CA HIS A 44 -10.44 3.78 5.52
C HIS A 44 -9.37 3.07 6.35
N LEU A 45 -9.01 3.63 7.50
CA LEU A 45 -8.03 3.03 8.40
C LEU A 45 -8.54 1.71 8.99
N ARG A 46 -9.83 1.59 9.29
CA ARG A 46 -10.41 0.33 9.75
C ARG A 46 -10.29 -0.76 8.67
N ALA A 47 -10.56 -0.41 7.42
CA ALA A 47 -10.42 -1.34 6.32
C ALA A 47 -8.96 -1.78 6.13
N LEU A 48 -8.02 -0.82 6.20
CA LEU A 48 -6.58 -1.09 6.10
C LEU A 48 -6.09 -1.95 7.27
N SER A 49 -6.58 -1.68 8.47
CA SER A 49 -6.24 -2.46 9.66
C SER A 49 -6.77 -3.89 9.57
N ALA A 50 -8.00 -4.05 9.09
CA ALA A 50 -8.60 -5.37 8.90
C ALA A 50 -7.82 -6.21 7.88
N ALA A 51 -7.23 -5.57 6.87
CA ALA A 51 -6.39 -6.24 5.87
C ALA A 51 -4.93 -6.44 6.35
N GLY A 52 -4.59 -6.00 7.55
CA GLY A 52 -3.25 -6.13 8.10
C GLY A 52 -2.22 -5.18 7.51
N LEU A 53 -2.66 -4.14 6.79
CA LEU A 53 -1.76 -3.17 6.15
C LEU A 53 -1.34 -2.04 7.08
N VAL A 54 -2.17 -1.71 8.04
CA VAL A 54 -1.96 -0.62 8.98
C VAL A 54 -2.23 -1.12 10.39
N GLU A 55 -1.44 -0.64 11.34
CA GLU A 55 -1.67 -0.82 12.76
C GLU A 55 -2.05 0.52 13.36
N VAL A 56 -3.11 0.54 14.17
CA VAL A 56 -3.57 1.74 14.86
C VAL A 56 -3.37 1.51 16.36
N GLN A 57 -2.57 2.36 16.99
CA GLN A 57 -2.29 2.28 18.42
C GLN A 57 -2.84 3.53 19.12
N ALA A 58 -3.55 3.32 20.23
CA ALA A 58 -3.99 4.41 21.08
C ALA A 58 -2.86 4.74 22.06
N ILE A 59 -2.28 5.92 21.93
CA ILE A 59 -1.25 6.43 22.84
C ILE A 59 -1.72 7.76 23.41
N ALA A 60 -1.95 7.79 24.70
CA ALA A 60 -2.60 8.92 25.40
C ALA A 60 -3.96 9.21 24.74
N ASN A 61 -4.19 10.44 24.26
CA ASN A 61 -5.45 10.80 23.60
C ASN A 61 -5.35 10.71 22.07
N ARG A 62 -4.30 10.09 21.54
CA ARG A 62 -4.05 10.04 20.11
C ARG A 62 -4.12 8.62 19.58
N ARG A 63 -4.59 8.47 18.37
CA ARG A 63 -4.51 7.22 17.62
C ARG A 63 -3.41 7.38 16.59
N ILE A 64 -2.34 6.60 16.75
CA ILE A 64 -1.17 6.62 15.89
C ILE A 64 -1.27 5.46 14.90
N CYS A 65 -1.14 5.77 13.62
CA CYS A 65 -1.24 4.82 12.53
C CYS A 65 0.14 4.59 11.93
N LYS A 66 0.49 3.32 11.71
CA LYS A 66 1.76 2.98 11.05
C LYS A 66 1.56 1.80 10.11
N LEU A 67 2.40 1.71 9.08
CA LEU A 67 2.36 0.59 8.15
C LEU A 67 2.81 -0.71 8.83
N ARG A 68 2.17 -1.80 8.44
CA ARG A 68 2.63 -3.15 8.74
C ARG A 68 3.27 -3.70 7.48
N PRO A 69 4.55 -4.11 7.53
CA PRO A 69 5.26 -4.45 6.31
C PRO A 69 4.85 -5.78 5.68
N LEU A 70 4.30 -6.73 6.45
CA LEU A 70 4.13 -8.10 5.97
C LEU A 70 3.30 -8.22 4.68
N PRO A 71 2.09 -7.62 4.55
CA PRO A 71 1.35 -7.73 3.31
C PRO A 71 2.06 -7.09 2.13
N LEU A 72 2.82 -6.01 2.35
CA LEU A 72 3.59 -5.34 1.31
C LEU A 72 4.78 -6.19 0.86
N LEU A 73 5.42 -6.90 1.80
CA LEU A 73 6.48 -7.84 1.48
C LEU A 73 5.95 -9.03 0.66
N GLU A 74 4.75 -9.51 0.97
CA GLU A 74 4.10 -10.55 0.18
C GLU A 74 3.85 -10.10 -1.26
N LEU A 75 3.42 -8.85 -1.44
CA LEU A 75 3.27 -8.26 -2.77
C LEU A 75 4.60 -8.16 -3.50
N GLU A 76 5.66 -7.77 -2.79
CA GLU A 76 7.00 -7.69 -3.37
C GLU A 76 7.46 -9.05 -3.87
N VAL A 77 7.28 -10.10 -3.08
CA VAL A 77 7.63 -11.47 -3.49
C VAL A 77 6.82 -11.89 -4.72
N TRP A 78 5.54 -11.59 -4.73
CA TRP A 78 4.66 -11.89 -5.86
C TRP A 78 5.11 -11.15 -7.13
N LEU A 79 5.40 -9.86 -7.03
CA LEU A 79 5.91 -9.08 -8.16
C LEU A 79 7.27 -9.59 -8.64
N GLU A 80 8.14 -9.96 -7.72
CA GLU A 80 9.45 -10.52 -8.05
C GLU A 80 9.33 -11.81 -8.84
N SER A 81 8.29 -12.60 -8.61
CA SER A 81 8.06 -13.83 -9.37
C SER A 81 7.86 -13.58 -10.87
N PHE A 82 7.44 -12.37 -11.24
CA PHE A 82 7.26 -11.98 -12.65
C PHE A 82 8.52 -11.42 -13.28
N ARG A 83 9.47 -10.95 -12.47
CA ARG A 83 10.65 -10.23 -12.98
C ARG A 83 11.44 -11.07 -13.97
N HIS A 84 11.76 -12.30 -13.59
CA HIS A 84 12.53 -13.20 -14.44
C HIS A 84 11.83 -13.44 -15.79
N SER A 85 10.53 -13.69 -15.75
CA SER A 85 9.71 -13.89 -16.95
C SER A 85 9.68 -12.64 -17.84
N TRP A 86 9.56 -11.45 -17.21
CA TRP A 86 9.58 -10.19 -17.95
C TRP A 86 10.94 -9.93 -18.59
N ASP A 87 12.03 -10.20 -17.88
CA ASP A 87 13.39 -10.01 -18.38
C ASP A 87 13.63 -10.89 -19.60
N GLU A 88 13.22 -12.16 -19.57
CA GLU A 88 13.31 -13.07 -20.71
C GLU A 88 12.50 -12.56 -21.91
N LYS A 89 11.29 -12.07 -21.68
CA LYS A 89 10.44 -11.55 -22.77
C LYS A 89 11.04 -10.30 -23.39
N LEU A 90 11.59 -9.40 -22.58
CA LEU A 90 12.24 -8.19 -23.06
C LEU A 90 13.50 -8.51 -23.84
N ASP A 91 14.30 -9.47 -23.39
CA ASP A 91 15.50 -9.94 -24.11
C ASP A 91 15.13 -10.52 -25.48
N ARG A 92 14.08 -11.33 -25.53
CA ARG A 92 13.61 -11.90 -26.81
C ARG A 92 13.12 -10.81 -27.76
N LEU A 93 12.41 -9.82 -27.25
CA LEU A 93 11.96 -8.69 -28.06
C LEU A 93 13.15 -7.89 -28.59
N GLY A 94 14.14 -7.61 -27.74
CA GLY A 94 15.36 -6.92 -28.13
C GLY A 94 16.11 -7.66 -29.24
N ASN A 95 16.28 -8.98 -29.10
CA ASN A 95 16.91 -9.81 -30.11
C ASN A 95 16.14 -9.78 -31.42
N TYR A 96 14.81 -9.88 -31.36
CA TYR A 96 13.95 -9.81 -32.53
C TYR A 96 14.11 -8.48 -33.27
N MET A 97 14.13 -7.38 -32.51
CA MET A 97 14.31 -6.04 -33.10
C MET A 97 15.69 -5.84 -33.73
N GLN A 98 16.73 -6.48 -33.20
CA GLN A 98 18.07 -6.41 -33.77
C GLN A 98 18.18 -7.16 -35.09
N GLU A 99 17.37 -8.18 -35.30
CA GLU A 99 17.36 -8.96 -36.54
C GLU A 99 16.61 -8.27 -37.69
N LEU A 100 15.85 -7.27 -37.37
CA LEU A 100 15.12 -6.47 -38.35
C LEU A 100 16.02 -5.41 -38.97
#